data_dbac88c603b71b3c8acea00179f887b4
#
_entry.id   dbac88c603b71b3c8acea00179f887b4
#
_cell.length_a   1.000
_cell.length_b   1.000
_cell.length_c   1.000
_cell.angle_alpha   90.00
_cell.angle_beta   90.00
_cell.angle_gamma   90.00
#
_symmetry.space_group_name_H-M   'P 1'
#
loop_
_entity.id
_entity.type
_entity.pdbx_description
1 polymer ?
#
loop_
_entity_poly.entity_id
_entity_poly.type
_entity_poly.pdbx_seq_one_letter_code
_entity_poly.pdbx_strand_id
1 'polypeptide(L)'
;MKVLVINPGSTSTKVAIYENERCIFLETYEHSPEELAKCETLMDQEPLRRNCILSALEKAGFKIEDFDAIAARGGILPPLESGTYVVDERMVNYLKHESPVKHVSNLACVIAYELANGKSLSTPPIPFQSTRWCLRRGFLAFPR
;
A
#
# COMPACT_ATOMS: atom_id res chain seq x y z
N MET A 1 10.47 14.94 4.24
CA MET A 1 9.23 14.27 3.83
C MET A 1 9.22 12.87 4.41
N LYS A 2 8.16 12.53 5.13
CA LYS A 2 7.94 11.16 5.65
C LYS A 2 6.91 10.43 4.82
N VAL A 3 7.24 9.22 4.39
CA VAL A 3 6.38 8.41 3.54
C VAL A 3 6.17 7.04 4.18
N LEU A 4 4.91 6.67 4.36
CA LEU A 4 4.53 5.32 4.71
C LEU A 4 4.43 4.48 3.42
N VAL A 5 5.11 3.34 3.40
CA VAL A 5 5.09 2.43 2.26
C VAL A 5 4.42 1.13 2.66
N ILE A 6 3.42 0.71 1.91
CA ILE A 6 2.69 -0.54 2.14
C ILE A 6 2.74 -1.46 0.93
N ASN A 7 3.06 -2.73 1.18
CA ASN A 7 3.16 -3.75 0.13
C ASN A 7 2.60 -5.09 0.63
N PRO A 8 1.29 -5.32 0.44
CA PRO A 8 0.70 -6.61 0.75
C PRO A 8 1.14 -7.67 -0.25
N GLY A 9 1.69 -8.76 0.27
CA GLY A 9 1.99 -10.00 -0.45
C GLY A 9 0.91 -11.06 -0.21
N SER A 10 1.02 -12.23 -0.83
CA SER A 10 0.03 -13.31 -0.68
C SER A 10 -0.15 -13.72 0.78
N THR A 11 0.94 -13.94 1.49
CA THR A 11 0.95 -14.40 2.89
C THR A 11 1.55 -13.39 3.86
N SER A 12 1.91 -12.19 3.40
CA SER A 12 2.58 -11.20 4.25
C SER A 12 2.16 -9.78 3.93
N THR A 13 2.44 -8.87 4.85
CA THR A 13 2.31 -7.43 4.64
C THR A 13 3.61 -6.76 5.04
N LYS A 14 4.26 -6.11 4.08
CA LYS A 14 5.47 -5.31 4.33
C LYS A 14 5.11 -3.87 4.57
N VAL A 15 5.68 -3.30 5.63
CA VAL A 15 5.52 -1.91 6.03
C VAL A 15 6.89 -1.28 6.12
N ALA A 16 7.08 -0.14 5.47
CA ALA A 16 8.30 0.64 5.60
C ALA A 16 7.99 2.12 5.81
N ILE A 17 8.86 2.79 6.51
CA ILE A 17 8.80 4.25 6.70
C ILE A 17 10.08 4.83 6.14
N TYR A 18 9.91 5.79 5.26
CA TYR A 18 11.01 6.56 4.70
C TYR A 18 10.96 8.00 5.21
N GLU A 19 12.09 8.52 5.61
CA GLU A 19 12.32 9.93 5.82
C GLU A 19 13.26 10.44 4.74
N ASN A 20 12.73 11.21 3.80
CA ASN A 20 13.38 11.55 2.54
C ASN A 20 13.81 10.27 1.79
N GLU A 21 15.12 10.06 1.60
CA GLU A 21 15.66 8.87 0.91
C GLU A 21 16.05 7.74 1.88
N ARG A 22 15.96 7.96 3.19
CA ARG A 22 16.39 7.01 4.20
C ARG A 22 15.23 6.15 4.68
N CYS A 23 15.37 4.84 4.58
CA CYS A 23 14.47 3.91 5.26
C CYS A 23 14.81 3.91 6.76
N ILE A 24 13.86 4.38 7.58
CA ILE A 24 14.02 4.46 9.05
C ILE A 24 13.29 3.34 9.78
N PHE A 25 12.37 2.65 9.11
CA PHE A 25 11.64 1.49 9.64
C PHE A 25 11.29 0.54 8.51
N LEU A 26 11.43 -0.75 8.77
CA LEU A 26 11.03 -1.82 7.85
C LEU A 26 10.64 -3.05 8.64
N GLU A 27 9.43 -3.54 8.44
CA GLU A 27 8.93 -4.76 9.04
C GLU A 27 8.09 -5.56 8.06
N THR A 28 8.12 -6.88 8.19
CA THR A 28 7.29 -7.81 7.42
C THR A 28 6.47 -8.63 8.40
N TYR A 29 5.16 -8.58 8.24
CA TYR A 29 4.20 -9.34 9.02
C TYR A 29 3.72 -10.53 8.21
N GLU A 30 3.98 -11.73 8.70
CA GLU A 30 3.45 -12.95 8.11
C GLU A 30 2.03 -13.20 8.64
N HIS A 31 1.14 -13.59 7.74
CA HIS A 31 -0.24 -13.97 8.05
C HIS A 31 -0.34 -15.48 8.00
N SER A 32 -0.89 -16.10 9.04
CA SER A 32 -1.07 -17.53 9.05
C SER A 32 -2.12 -17.98 8.03
N PRO A 33 -2.01 -19.21 7.49
CA PRO A 33 -3.05 -19.75 6.61
C PRO A 33 -4.44 -19.75 7.26
N GLU A 34 -4.50 -19.97 8.57
CA GLU A 34 -5.75 -19.98 9.35
C GLU A 34 -6.38 -18.60 9.45
N GLU A 35 -5.58 -17.55 9.56
CA GLU A 35 -6.07 -16.16 9.54
C GLU A 35 -6.63 -15.79 8.16
N LEU A 36 -5.90 -16.14 7.11
CA LEU A 36 -6.33 -15.85 5.74
C LEU A 36 -7.54 -16.68 5.33
N ALA A 37 -7.66 -17.91 5.81
CA ALA A 37 -8.80 -18.78 5.53
C ALA A 37 -10.13 -18.30 6.15
N LYS A 38 -10.09 -17.40 7.12
CA LYS A 38 -11.29 -16.77 7.67
C LYS A 38 -11.90 -15.71 6.74
N CYS A 39 -11.16 -15.30 5.75
CA CYS A 39 -11.59 -14.32 4.76
C CYS A 39 -12.21 -15.05 3.56
N GLU A 40 -13.48 -14.83 3.29
CA GLU A 40 -14.18 -15.46 2.15
C GLU A 40 -13.67 -14.90 0.81
N THR A 41 -13.39 -13.61 0.80
CA THR A 41 -12.86 -12.93 -0.38
C THR A 41 -11.52 -12.25 -0.08
N LEU A 42 -10.82 -11.91 -1.15
CA LEU A 42 -9.58 -11.15 -1.02
C LEU A 42 -9.79 -9.81 -0.30
N MET A 43 -10.91 -9.14 -0.57
CA MET A 43 -11.21 -7.83 0.03
C MET A 43 -11.48 -7.90 1.53
N ASP A 44 -11.93 -9.05 2.03
CA ASP A 44 -12.14 -9.27 3.47
C ASP A 44 -10.81 -9.30 4.26
N GLN A 45 -9.68 -9.42 3.58
CA GLN A 45 -8.37 -9.31 4.20
C GLN A 45 -7.96 -7.86 4.50
N GLU A 46 -8.69 -6.86 3.97
CA GLU A 46 -8.37 -5.45 4.15
C GLU A 46 -8.27 -5.07 5.64
N PRO A 47 -9.28 -5.33 6.49
CA PRO A 47 -9.22 -4.96 7.90
C PRO A 47 -8.07 -5.64 8.66
N LEU A 48 -7.81 -6.92 8.37
CA LEU A 48 -6.71 -7.67 8.98
C LEU A 48 -5.37 -6.99 8.67
N ARG A 49 -5.13 -6.69 7.40
CA ARG A 49 -3.87 -6.11 6.94
C ARG A 49 -3.71 -4.65 7.37
N ARG A 50 -4.80 -3.88 7.36
CA ARG A 50 -4.81 -2.51 7.87
C ARG A 50 -4.48 -2.46 9.36
N ASN A 51 -5.07 -3.33 10.19
CA ASN A 51 -4.77 -3.39 11.61
C ASN A 51 -3.31 -3.78 11.86
N CYS A 52 -2.75 -4.68 11.05
CA CYS A 52 -1.34 -5.03 11.09
C CYS A 52 -0.43 -3.81 10.83
N ILE A 53 -0.78 -2.98 9.84
CA ILE A 53 -0.04 -1.76 9.53
C ILE A 53 -0.15 -0.76 10.69
N LEU A 54 -1.34 -0.55 11.24
CA LEU A 54 -1.54 0.35 12.38
C LEU A 54 -0.73 -0.10 13.61
N SER A 55 -0.70 -1.40 13.90
CA SER A 55 0.13 -1.96 14.98
C SER A 55 1.63 -1.77 14.71
N ALA A 56 2.07 -1.87 13.45
CA ALA A 56 3.45 -1.59 13.07
C ALA A 56 3.83 -0.13 13.34
N LEU A 57 2.94 0.79 12.98
CA LEU A 57 3.15 2.21 13.21
C LEU A 57 3.20 2.55 14.71
N GLU A 58 2.30 1.98 15.50
CA GLU A 58 2.27 2.18 16.95
C GLU A 58 3.57 1.71 17.61
N LYS A 59 4.07 0.52 17.24
CA LYS A 59 5.37 0.00 17.72
C LYS A 59 6.53 0.90 17.32
N ALA A 60 6.47 1.50 16.14
CA ALA A 60 7.49 2.43 15.63
C ALA A 60 7.35 3.85 16.22
N GLY A 61 6.28 4.12 16.99
CA GLY A 61 6.02 5.42 17.60
C GLY A 61 5.46 6.47 16.63
N PHE A 62 4.83 6.04 15.55
CA PHE A 62 4.23 6.92 14.53
C PHE A 62 2.71 6.79 14.49
N LYS A 63 2.06 7.86 14.04
CA LYS A 63 0.64 7.92 13.69
C LYS A 63 0.49 8.23 12.21
N ILE A 64 -0.69 7.97 11.65
CA ILE A 64 -0.97 8.25 10.22
C ILE A 64 -0.77 9.73 9.89
N GLU A 65 -1.08 10.61 10.81
CA GLU A 65 -0.96 12.06 10.65
C GLU A 65 0.49 12.55 10.55
N ASP A 66 1.46 11.72 10.94
CA ASP A 66 2.89 12.05 10.87
C ASP A 66 3.47 11.92 9.46
N PHE A 67 2.70 11.35 8.53
CA PHE A 67 3.15 11.10 7.16
C PHE A 67 2.65 12.14 6.18
N ASP A 68 3.57 12.61 5.34
CA ASP A 68 3.26 13.50 4.21
C ASP A 68 2.59 12.74 3.06
N ALA A 69 2.84 11.43 2.97
CA ALA A 69 2.28 10.56 1.94
C ALA A 69 2.19 9.09 2.38
N ILE A 70 1.24 8.37 1.76
CA ILE A 70 1.18 6.91 1.81
C ILE A 70 1.44 6.40 0.39
N ALA A 71 2.47 5.60 0.22
CA ALA A 71 2.80 4.95 -1.04
C ALA A 71 2.36 3.49 -1.00
N ALA A 72 1.52 3.12 -1.95
CA ALA A 72 1.03 1.77 -2.10
C ALA A 72 1.53 1.15 -3.39
N ARG A 73 1.80 -0.16 -3.37
CA ARG A 73 2.03 -0.89 -4.61
C ARG A 73 0.78 -0.85 -5.48
N GLY A 74 0.92 -0.51 -6.76
CA GLY A 74 -0.21 -0.47 -7.69
C GLY A 74 -0.91 -1.82 -7.83
N GLY A 75 -2.25 -1.79 -7.89
CA GLY A 75 -3.09 -2.93 -8.20
C GLY A 75 -3.17 -3.21 -9.71
N ILE A 76 -4.02 -4.18 -10.08
CA ILE A 76 -4.29 -4.49 -11.49
C ILE A 76 -5.37 -3.54 -12.00
N LEU A 77 -4.90 -2.49 -12.65
CA LEU A 77 -5.69 -1.45 -13.29
C LEU A 77 -5.76 -1.69 -14.81
N PRO A 78 -6.68 -1.01 -15.52
CA PRO A 78 -6.64 -0.96 -16.98
C PRO A 78 -5.26 -0.51 -17.47
N PRO A 79 -4.93 -0.72 -18.75
CA PRO A 79 -3.67 -0.26 -19.31
C PRO A 79 -3.48 1.24 -19.08
N LEU A 80 -2.43 1.58 -18.35
CA LEU A 80 -2.03 2.94 -18.01
C LEU A 80 -0.57 3.14 -18.38
N GLU A 81 -0.18 4.37 -18.66
CA GLU A 81 1.22 4.72 -18.77
C GLU A 81 1.96 4.47 -17.46
N SER A 82 3.27 4.22 -17.54
CA SER A 82 4.08 4.05 -16.34
C SER A 82 4.18 5.38 -15.59
N GLY A 83 3.82 5.36 -14.30
CA GLY A 83 3.84 6.59 -13.50
C GLY A 83 3.34 6.37 -12.07
N THR A 84 3.29 7.47 -11.34
CA THR A 84 2.66 7.55 -10.02
C THR A 84 1.29 8.17 -10.18
N TYR A 85 0.31 7.54 -9.57
CA TYR A 85 -1.08 7.96 -9.62
C TYR A 85 -1.58 8.23 -8.22
N VAL A 86 -2.42 9.26 -8.09
CA VAL A 86 -3.15 9.50 -6.86
C VAL A 86 -4.24 8.44 -6.73
N VAL A 87 -4.31 7.81 -5.56
CA VAL A 87 -5.38 6.87 -5.26
C VAL A 87 -6.61 7.67 -4.86
N ASP A 88 -7.64 7.59 -5.68
CA ASP A 88 -8.94 8.22 -5.45
C ASP A 88 -10.05 7.16 -5.26
N GLU A 89 -11.24 7.62 -4.93
CA GLU A 89 -12.42 6.77 -4.74
C GLU A 89 -12.75 5.95 -6.00
N ARG A 90 -12.56 6.52 -7.17
CA ARG A 90 -12.83 5.85 -8.45
C ARG A 90 -11.90 4.67 -8.67
N MET A 91 -10.59 4.86 -8.38
CA MET A 91 -9.60 3.77 -8.44
C MET A 91 -9.94 2.68 -7.44
N VAL A 92 -10.31 3.04 -6.21
CA VAL A 92 -10.68 2.09 -5.16
C VAL A 92 -11.92 1.29 -5.55
N ASN A 93 -12.95 1.94 -6.07
CA ASN A 93 -14.16 1.28 -6.56
C ASN A 93 -13.86 0.29 -7.68
N TYR A 94 -13.03 0.68 -8.64
CA TYR A 94 -12.60 -0.22 -9.71
C TYR A 94 -11.90 -1.46 -9.14
N LEU A 95 -10.94 -1.29 -8.25
CA LEU A 95 -10.17 -2.40 -7.66
C LEU A 95 -11.03 -3.32 -6.79
N LYS A 96 -12.02 -2.77 -6.09
CA LYS A 96 -12.95 -3.55 -5.25
C LYS A 96 -13.95 -4.36 -6.08
N HIS A 97 -14.52 -3.76 -7.12
CA HIS A 97 -15.75 -4.28 -7.74
C HIS A 97 -15.58 -4.66 -9.21
N GLU A 98 -14.78 -3.91 -9.98
CA GLU A 98 -14.75 -4.00 -11.44
C GLU A 98 -13.52 -4.76 -11.97
N SER A 99 -12.41 -4.77 -11.21
CA SER A 99 -11.16 -5.43 -11.65
C SER A 99 -11.40 -6.90 -11.97
N PRO A 100 -11.09 -7.35 -13.18
CA PRO A 100 -11.31 -8.74 -13.61
C PRO A 100 -10.38 -9.71 -12.88
N VAL A 101 -9.27 -9.22 -12.34
CA VAL A 101 -8.28 -10.02 -11.64
C VAL A 101 -8.26 -9.66 -10.17
N LYS A 102 -8.63 -10.60 -9.32
CA LYS A 102 -8.56 -10.47 -7.85
C LYS A 102 -7.15 -10.85 -7.39
N HIS A 103 -6.28 -9.86 -7.33
CA HIS A 103 -4.90 -10.03 -6.88
C HIS A 103 -4.62 -9.22 -5.61
N VAL A 104 -3.78 -9.76 -4.73
CA VAL A 104 -3.46 -9.14 -3.43
C VAL A 104 -2.92 -7.71 -3.56
N SER A 105 -2.26 -7.39 -4.65
CA SER A 105 -1.78 -6.01 -4.89
C SER A 105 -2.93 -4.99 -5.00
N ASN A 106 -4.16 -5.43 -5.32
CA ASN A 106 -5.32 -4.54 -5.35
C ASN A 106 -5.63 -3.98 -3.96
N LEU A 107 -5.33 -4.74 -2.90
CA LEU A 107 -5.53 -4.31 -1.52
C LEU A 107 -4.64 -3.13 -1.13
N ALA A 108 -3.48 -2.99 -1.75
CA ALA A 108 -2.54 -1.93 -1.38
C ALA A 108 -3.16 -0.53 -1.52
N CYS A 109 -3.80 -0.27 -2.67
CA CYS A 109 -4.48 1.01 -2.92
C CYS A 109 -5.70 1.18 -2.01
N VAL A 110 -6.47 0.11 -1.79
CA VAL A 110 -7.65 0.13 -0.91
C VAL A 110 -7.24 0.49 0.51
N ILE A 111 -6.24 -0.21 1.06
CA ILE A 111 -5.72 0.05 2.41
C ILE A 111 -5.16 1.47 2.53
N ALA A 112 -4.38 1.94 1.53
CA ALA A 112 -3.84 3.29 1.55
C ALA A 112 -4.93 4.35 1.61
N TYR A 113 -5.99 4.17 0.82
CA TYR A 113 -7.14 5.08 0.80
C TYR A 113 -7.90 5.09 2.13
N GLU A 114 -8.16 3.93 2.71
CA GLU A 114 -8.83 3.81 4.01
C GLU A 114 -7.98 4.42 5.14
N LEU A 115 -6.66 4.21 5.15
CA LEU A 115 -5.75 4.84 6.11
C LEU A 115 -5.73 6.36 5.97
N ALA A 116 -5.88 6.88 4.77
CA ALA A 116 -5.99 8.31 4.49
C ALA A 116 -7.39 8.89 4.81
N ASN A 117 -8.33 8.09 5.34
CA ASN A 117 -9.74 8.47 5.59
C ASN A 117 -10.44 9.04 4.36
N GLY A 118 -10.20 8.47 3.18
CA GLY A 118 -10.78 8.95 1.92
C GLY A 118 -10.27 10.34 1.50
N LYS A 119 -9.34 10.92 2.23
CA LYS A 119 -8.70 12.16 1.81
C LYS A 119 -7.66 11.81 0.76
N SER A 120 -7.77 12.43 -0.40
CA SER A 120 -6.66 12.47 -1.35
C SER A 120 -5.50 13.15 -0.63
N LEU A 121 -4.50 12.37 -0.22
CA LEU A 121 -3.25 12.94 0.23
C LEU A 121 -2.62 13.54 -1.04
N SER A 122 -2.85 14.83 -1.23
CA SER A 122 -2.25 15.60 -2.30
C SER A 122 -0.76 15.75 -2.01
N THR A 123 -0.01 14.73 -2.33
CA THR A 123 1.43 14.87 -2.44
C THR A 123 1.76 15.57 -3.74
N PRO A 124 2.69 16.53 -3.73
CA PRO A 124 3.32 16.94 -4.97
C PRO A 124 3.82 15.66 -5.68
N PRO A 125 3.80 15.61 -7.01
CA PRO A 125 4.19 14.41 -7.73
C PRO A 125 5.58 14.00 -7.29
N ILE A 126 5.66 12.93 -6.49
CA ILE A 126 6.92 12.24 -6.30
C ILE A 126 7.19 11.68 -7.69
N PRO A 127 8.32 11.99 -8.32
CA PRO A 127 8.64 11.44 -9.63
C PRO A 127 8.89 9.94 -9.49
N PHE A 128 7.82 9.18 -9.51
CA PHE A 128 7.84 7.73 -9.42
C PHE A 128 7.94 7.18 -10.83
N GLN A 129 9.12 6.82 -11.23
CA GLN A 129 9.31 6.09 -12.48
C GLN A 129 8.81 4.66 -12.32
N SER A 130 7.64 4.43 -12.90
CA SER A 130 7.05 3.15 -13.31
C SER A 130 6.73 2.11 -12.24
N THR A 131 5.50 1.61 -12.29
CA THR A 131 5.02 0.35 -11.67
C THR A 131 5.95 -0.85 -11.90
N ARG A 132 6.76 -0.84 -12.95
CA ARG A 132 7.81 -1.83 -13.22
C ARG A 132 8.90 -1.87 -12.15
N TRP A 133 9.20 -0.78 -11.46
CA TRP A 133 10.22 -0.73 -10.41
C TRP A 133 9.74 -1.34 -9.09
N CYS A 134 8.48 -1.17 -8.74
CA CYS A 134 7.87 -1.88 -7.61
C CYS A 134 7.90 -3.39 -7.82
N LEU A 135 7.73 -3.87 -9.07
CA LEU A 135 7.70 -5.28 -9.40
C LEU A 135 9.08 -5.96 -9.38
N ARG A 136 10.17 -5.25 -9.74
CA ARG A 136 11.49 -5.90 -9.90
C ARG A 136 12.32 -6.04 -8.63
N ARG A 137 12.10 -5.24 -7.58
CA ARG A 137 12.96 -5.27 -6.39
C ARG A 137 12.25 -5.45 -5.05
N GLY A 138 10.93 -5.60 -5.03
CA GLY A 138 10.19 -5.78 -3.78
C GLY A 138 10.25 -4.58 -2.83
N PHE A 139 10.82 -3.48 -3.26
CA PHE A 139 11.00 -2.24 -2.53
C PHE A 139 10.80 -1.03 -3.41
N LEU A 140 10.23 0.00 -2.83
CA LEU A 140 10.35 1.35 -3.32
C LEU A 140 11.83 1.76 -3.24
N ALA A 141 12.56 1.64 -4.34
CA ALA A 141 13.82 2.34 -4.48
C ALA A 141 13.51 3.69 -5.07
N PHE A 142 13.75 4.76 -4.30
CA PHE A 142 13.81 6.09 -4.87
C PHE A 142 14.94 6.10 -5.91
N PRO A 143 14.76 6.74 -7.06
CA PRO A 143 15.87 6.93 -7.98
C PRO A 143 16.99 7.70 -7.27
N ARG A 144 18.20 7.27 -7.50
CA ARG A 144 19.41 8.03 -7.10
C ARG A 144 19.49 9.31 -7.89
#